data_630bef20a70c98801cbce5edce090874
#
_entry.id   630bef20a70c98801cbce5edce090874
#
_cell.length_a   1.000
_cell.length_b   1.000
_cell.length_c   1.000
_cell.angle_alpha   90.00
_cell.angle_beta   90.00
_cell.angle_gamma   90.00
#
_symmetry.space_group_name_H-M   'P 1'
#
loop_
_entity.id
_entity.type
_entity.pdbx_description
1 polymer ?
#
loop_
_entity_poly.entity_id
_entity_poly.type
_entity_poly.pdbx_seq_one_letter_code
_entity_poly.pdbx_strand_id
1 'polypeptide(L)'
;ITDATTNQLLAMAHRRLGPPPVPYAWVAAGSQGRLEQTAKTDQDNCLILDDSFEEATHGAYFKALSTFVCDGLNACGYVYCPGNMMAVNPQWRVTLSQWQNYFERWITQPDPNALMLTCVFFDLRFIGGTASLFQSLQEEVFPLAQKNGIFLSHMVANALTHRPALNWWGGLSWNQAKRHPKSINLKHNAIVPIVDLARVYALAEGI
;
A
#
# COMPACT_ATOMS: atom_id res chain seq x y z
N ILE A 1 16.61 -4.93 1.21
CA ILE A 1 16.70 -6.17 0.41
C ILE A 1 15.54 -6.22 -0.58
N THR A 2 14.28 -6.13 -0.16
CA THR A 2 13.09 -6.24 -1.03
C THR A 2 13.12 -5.27 -2.20
N ASP A 3 13.49 -4.01 -1.97
CA ASP A 3 13.59 -3.00 -3.03
C ASP A 3 14.62 -3.39 -4.11
N ALA A 4 15.78 -3.88 -3.69
CA ALA A 4 16.81 -4.35 -4.62
C ALA A 4 16.32 -5.58 -5.42
N THR A 5 15.60 -6.49 -4.76
CA THR A 5 14.97 -7.65 -5.41
C THR A 5 13.92 -7.19 -6.42
N THR A 6 13.05 -6.26 -6.06
CA THR A 6 12.02 -5.70 -6.95
C THR A 6 12.66 -5.03 -8.17
N ASN A 7 13.67 -4.17 -7.97
CA ASN A 7 14.36 -3.50 -9.07
C ASN A 7 15.07 -4.50 -10.00
N GLN A 8 15.65 -5.56 -9.45
CA GLN A 8 16.26 -6.62 -10.27
C GLN A 8 15.21 -7.37 -11.09
N LEU A 9 14.05 -7.68 -10.51
CA LEU A 9 12.94 -8.31 -11.22
C LEU A 9 12.37 -7.42 -12.32
N LEU A 10 12.23 -6.11 -12.08
CA LEU A 10 11.84 -5.13 -13.11
C LEU A 10 12.85 -5.11 -14.26
N ALA A 11 14.15 -5.08 -13.95
CA ALA A 11 15.20 -5.12 -14.97
C ALA A 11 15.18 -6.44 -15.78
N MET A 12 14.89 -7.56 -15.14
CA MET A 12 14.72 -8.86 -15.80
C MET A 12 13.47 -8.88 -16.70
N ALA A 13 12.37 -8.31 -16.22
CA ALA A 13 11.13 -8.20 -16.99
C ALA A 13 11.34 -7.34 -18.25
N HIS A 14 12.00 -6.19 -18.15
CA HIS A 14 12.33 -5.34 -19.31
C HIS A 14 13.21 -6.06 -20.33
N ARG A 15 14.19 -6.85 -19.89
CA ARG A 15 14.99 -7.67 -20.82
C ARG A 15 14.16 -8.71 -21.57
N ARG A 16 13.13 -9.25 -20.93
CA ARG A 16 12.27 -10.30 -21.49
C ARG A 16 11.15 -9.73 -22.37
N LEU A 17 10.52 -8.63 -21.96
CA LEU A 17 9.32 -8.07 -22.56
C LEU A 17 9.63 -6.91 -23.51
N GLY A 18 10.85 -6.37 -23.50
CA GLY A 18 11.21 -5.11 -24.12
C GLY A 18 10.96 -3.90 -23.20
N PRO A 19 11.23 -2.69 -23.71
CA PRO A 19 10.99 -1.45 -22.98
C PRO A 19 9.50 -1.22 -22.76
N PRO A 20 9.10 -0.55 -21.66
CA PRO A 20 7.71 -0.23 -21.40
C PRO A 20 7.17 0.72 -22.49
N PRO A 21 5.94 0.47 -22.98
CA PRO A 21 5.35 1.26 -24.06
C PRO A 21 4.97 2.68 -23.64
N VAL A 22 4.70 2.89 -22.35
CA VAL A 22 4.46 4.22 -21.73
C VAL A 22 5.19 4.29 -20.40
N PRO A 23 5.47 5.51 -19.86
CA PRO A 23 6.05 5.67 -18.53
C PRO A 23 5.20 4.99 -17.46
N TYR A 24 5.85 4.44 -16.43
CA TYR A 24 5.18 3.87 -15.27
C TYR A 24 6.03 4.03 -14.02
N ALA A 25 5.40 3.98 -12.85
CA ALA A 25 6.09 3.87 -11.56
C ALA A 25 5.64 2.57 -10.85
N TRP A 26 6.59 1.74 -10.43
CA TRP A 26 6.37 0.66 -9.48
C TRP A 26 6.46 1.21 -8.07
N VAL A 27 5.43 0.99 -7.28
CA VAL A 27 5.29 1.56 -5.94
C VAL A 27 5.03 0.45 -4.94
N ALA A 28 5.79 0.44 -3.86
CA ALA A 28 5.54 -0.41 -2.71
C ALA A 28 4.52 0.23 -1.77
N ALA A 29 3.69 -0.59 -1.15
CA ALA A 29 2.68 -0.17 -0.19
C ALA A 29 2.87 -0.85 1.18
N GLY A 30 2.11 -0.42 2.16
CA GLY A 30 2.05 -1.05 3.48
C GLY A 30 3.41 -1.19 4.17
N SER A 31 3.72 -2.38 4.69
CA SER A 31 4.96 -2.61 5.45
C SER A 31 6.23 -2.42 4.62
N GLN A 32 6.20 -2.69 3.31
CA GLN A 32 7.33 -2.38 2.42
C GLN A 32 7.47 -0.88 2.22
N GLY A 33 6.38 -0.15 2.04
CA GLY A 33 6.37 1.31 1.96
C GLY A 33 7.06 1.95 3.17
N ARG A 34 6.75 1.47 4.37
CA ARG A 34 7.29 1.96 5.65
C ARG A 34 8.66 1.39 6.05
N LEU A 35 9.28 0.53 5.23
CA LEU A 35 10.56 -0.15 5.55
C LEU A 35 10.49 -1.08 6.78
N GLU A 36 9.32 -1.65 7.08
CA GLU A 36 9.05 -2.46 8.28
C GLU A 36 8.95 -3.96 7.97
N GLN A 37 9.26 -4.40 6.76
CA GLN A 37 9.17 -5.80 6.39
C GLN A 37 10.11 -6.68 7.21
N THR A 38 9.61 -7.86 7.61
CA THR A 38 10.35 -8.90 8.31
C THR A 38 10.61 -10.09 7.39
N ALA A 39 11.24 -11.15 7.92
CA ALA A 39 11.58 -12.36 7.14
C ALA A 39 10.36 -13.13 6.58
N LYS A 40 9.19 -12.97 7.19
CA LYS A 40 7.91 -13.50 6.70
C LYS A 40 6.96 -12.34 6.48
N THR A 41 6.85 -11.89 5.25
CA THR A 41 5.99 -10.77 4.87
C THR A 41 5.32 -11.07 3.54
N ASP A 42 4.14 -10.53 3.37
CA ASP A 42 3.46 -10.45 2.09
C ASP A 42 3.98 -9.27 1.26
N GLN A 43 3.63 -9.25 0.01
CA GLN A 43 3.94 -8.16 -0.91
C GLN A 43 2.69 -7.30 -1.13
N ASP A 44 2.84 -6.00 -0.89
CA ASP A 44 1.84 -4.99 -1.23
C ASP A 44 2.49 -4.02 -2.22
N ASN A 45 1.92 -3.89 -3.40
CA ASN A 45 2.48 -3.05 -4.46
C ASN A 45 1.43 -2.62 -5.47
N CYS A 46 1.74 -1.57 -6.23
CA CYS A 46 0.89 -1.08 -7.30
C CYS A 46 1.71 -0.49 -8.44
N LEU A 47 1.04 -0.26 -9.57
CA LEU A 47 1.58 0.51 -10.69
C LEU A 47 0.80 1.81 -10.85
N ILE A 48 1.54 2.90 -11.03
CA ILE A 48 1.02 4.16 -11.56
C ILE A 48 1.46 4.23 -13.00
N LEU A 49 0.53 4.25 -13.92
CA LEU A 49 0.77 4.36 -15.36
C LEU A 49 0.61 5.80 -15.82
N ASP A 50 1.37 6.21 -16.81
CA ASP A 50 1.16 7.49 -17.47
C ASP A 50 -0.23 7.56 -18.11
N ASP A 51 -0.83 8.75 -18.19
CA ASP A 51 -2.19 8.94 -18.73
C ASP A 51 -2.31 8.66 -20.24
N SER A 52 -1.19 8.51 -20.94
CA SER A 52 -1.17 7.97 -22.32
C SER A 52 -1.38 6.45 -22.40
N PHE A 53 -1.58 5.77 -21.27
CA PHE A 53 -1.88 4.35 -21.24
C PHE A 53 -3.25 4.05 -21.87
N GLU A 54 -3.26 3.06 -22.76
CA GLU A 54 -4.46 2.50 -23.37
C GLU A 54 -4.51 0.99 -23.14
N GLU A 55 -5.58 0.50 -22.54
CA GLU A 55 -5.71 -0.94 -22.19
C GLU A 55 -5.58 -1.84 -23.44
N ALA A 56 -6.18 -1.44 -24.56
CA ALA A 56 -6.20 -2.23 -25.80
C ALA A 56 -4.79 -2.48 -26.38
N THR A 57 -3.89 -1.50 -26.24
CA THR A 57 -2.54 -1.53 -26.84
C THR A 57 -1.45 -1.84 -25.83
N HIS A 58 -1.58 -1.40 -24.60
CA HIS A 58 -0.54 -1.48 -23.58
C HIS A 58 -0.84 -2.48 -22.44
N GLY A 59 -2.12 -2.86 -22.29
CA GLY A 59 -2.58 -3.68 -21.15
C GLY A 59 -1.88 -5.02 -21.04
N ALA A 60 -1.65 -5.70 -22.17
CA ALA A 60 -0.95 -6.99 -22.22
C ALA A 60 0.49 -6.88 -21.67
N TYR A 61 1.21 -5.81 -22.00
CA TYR A 61 2.57 -5.56 -21.49
C TYR A 61 2.58 -5.40 -19.98
N PHE A 62 1.76 -4.50 -19.44
CA PHE A 62 1.78 -4.22 -17.99
C PHE A 62 1.19 -5.36 -17.16
N LYS A 63 0.28 -6.15 -17.70
CA LYS A 63 -0.15 -7.41 -17.11
C LYS A 63 1.01 -8.41 -17.02
N ALA A 64 1.76 -8.58 -18.10
CA ALA A 64 2.92 -9.48 -18.13
C ALA A 64 4.03 -8.99 -17.17
N LEU A 65 4.32 -7.68 -17.15
CA LEU A 65 5.29 -7.05 -16.25
C LEU A 65 4.93 -7.30 -14.79
N SER A 66 3.69 -6.97 -14.39
CA SER A 66 3.24 -7.12 -13.00
C SER A 66 3.18 -8.58 -12.58
N THR A 67 2.75 -9.49 -13.45
CA THR A 67 2.77 -10.93 -13.18
C THR A 67 4.19 -11.41 -12.95
N PHE A 68 5.12 -11.07 -13.85
CA PHE A 68 6.52 -11.49 -13.72
C PHE A 68 7.16 -11.03 -12.40
N VAL A 69 6.91 -9.78 -12.02
CA VAL A 69 7.50 -9.23 -10.78
C VAL A 69 6.83 -9.80 -9.54
N CYS A 70 5.50 -9.90 -9.49
CA CYS A 70 4.78 -10.47 -8.34
C CYS A 70 5.10 -11.95 -8.15
N ASP A 71 5.19 -12.74 -9.22
CA ASP A 71 5.58 -14.16 -9.18
C ASP A 71 7.04 -14.29 -8.72
N GLY A 72 7.92 -13.43 -9.22
CA GLY A 72 9.32 -13.39 -8.82
C GLY A 72 9.50 -13.06 -7.34
N LEU A 73 8.77 -12.07 -6.83
CA LEU A 73 8.74 -11.73 -5.40
C LEU A 73 8.23 -12.92 -4.57
N ASN A 74 7.15 -13.57 -5.00
CA ASN A 74 6.64 -14.76 -4.31
C ASN A 74 7.67 -15.91 -4.29
N ALA A 75 8.38 -16.13 -5.38
CA ALA A 75 9.45 -17.12 -5.44
C ALA A 75 10.65 -16.77 -4.53
N CYS A 76 10.88 -15.48 -4.28
CA CYS A 76 11.89 -14.98 -3.33
C CYS A 76 11.41 -15.02 -1.86
N GLY A 77 10.19 -15.47 -1.58
CA GLY A 77 9.66 -15.62 -0.22
C GLY A 77 8.73 -14.48 0.24
N TYR A 78 8.49 -13.47 -0.60
CA TYR A 78 7.49 -12.41 -0.36
C TYR A 78 6.13 -12.90 -0.88
N VAL A 79 5.37 -13.59 -0.04
CA VAL A 79 4.13 -14.25 -0.45
C VAL A 79 3.10 -13.26 -1.00
N TYR A 80 2.20 -13.74 -1.85
CA TYR A 80 1.11 -12.91 -2.36
C TYR A 80 0.26 -12.33 -1.24
N CYS A 81 -0.14 -11.06 -1.39
CA CYS A 81 -1.03 -10.38 -0.45
C CYS A 81 -2.40 -11.09 -0.43
N PRO A 82 -2.87 -11.56 0.74
CA PRO A 82 -4.21 -12.15 0.85
C PRO A 82 -5.33 -11.19 0.48
N GLY A 83 -5.10 -9.87 0.64
CA GLY A 83 -6.02 -8.80 0.26
C GLY A 83 -5.95 -8.44 -1.22
N ASN A 84 -5.10 -9.13 -2.01
CA ASN A 84 -4.90 -8.86 -3.43
C ASN A 84 -4.49 -7.39 -3.75
N MET A 85 -3.75 -6.76 -2.82
CA MET A 85 -3.20 -5.40 -2.96
C MET A 85 -1.88 -5.45 -3.74
N MET A 86 -1.94 -5.89 -4.99
CA MET A 86 -0.75 -6.12 -5.82
C MET A 86 -0.97 -5.59 -7.24
N ALA A 87 0.12 -5.16 -7.89
CA ALA A 87 0.13 -4.65 -9.26
C ALA A 87 -0.42 -5.63 -10.30
N VAL A 88 -0.41 -6.94 -10.02
CA VAL A 88 -1.04 -7.96 -10.86
C VAL A 88 -2.57 -7.80 -10.93
N ASN A 89 -3.20 -7.26 -9.90
CA ASN A 89 -4.61 -6.90 -9.89
C ASN A 89 -4.82 -5.64 -10.75
N PRO A 90 -5.67 -5.67 -11.79
CA PRO A 90 -5.91 -4.51 -12.65
C PRO A 90 -6.43 -3.27 -11.88
N GLN A 91 -7.09 -3.46 -10.74
CA GLN A 91 -7.54 -2.35 -9.89
C GLN A 91 -6.36 -1.49 -9.36
N TRP A 92 -5.20 -2.10 -9.16
CA TRP A 92 -4.00 -1.45 -8.63
C TRP A 92 -2.93 -1.20 -9.69
N ARG A 93 -3.31 -1.30 -10.95
CA ARG A 93 -2.50 -1.03 -12.15
C ARG A 93 -3.26 -0.09 -13.07
N VAL A 94 -3.31 1.17 -12.69
CA VAL A 94 -4.13 2.19 -13.35
C VAL A 94 -3.32 3.46 -13.60
N THR A 95 -3.89 4.39 -14.37
CA THR A 95 -3.24 5.66 -14.71
C THR A 95 -3.11 6.59 -13.50
N LEU A 96 -2.23 7.60 -13.63
CA LEU A 96 -2.06 8.65 -12.62
C LEU A 96 -3.40 9.32 -12.30
N SER A 97 -4.14 9.76 -13.32
CA SER A 97 -5.46 10.38 -13.13
C SER A 97 -6.47 9.46 -12.43
N GLN A 98 -6.42 8.15 -12.70
CA GLN A 98 -7.28 7.19 -11.98
C GLN A 98 -6.87 7.02 -10.51
N TRP A 99 -5.56 7.04 -10.20
CA TRP A 99 -5.08 7.04 -8.82
C TRP A 99 -5.51 8.30 -8.08
N GLN A 100 -5.39 9.48 -8.69
CA GLN A 100 -5.87 10.75 -8.15
C GLN A 100 -7.36 10.68 -7.81
N ASN A 101 -8.19 10.18 -8.74
CA ASN A 101 -9.63 9.97 -8.52
C ASN A 101 -9.92 8.98 -7.37
N TYR A 102 -9.11 7.91 -7.21
CA TYR A 102 -9.27 6.98 -6.09
C TYR A 102 -9.04 7.69 -4.76
N PHE A 103 -7.94 8.42 -4.62
CA PHE A 103 -7.63 9.15 -3.40
C PHE A 103 -8.63 10.26 -3.12
N GLU A 104 -9.00 11.05 -4.12
CA GLU A 104 -10.04 12.09 -3.98
C GLU A 104 -11.34 11.50 -3.43
N ARG A 105 -11.79 10.39 -4.00
CA ARG A 105 -12.99 9.69 -3.54
C ARG A 105 -12.84 9.18 -2.11
N TRP A 106 -11.72 8.54 -1.76
CA TRP A 106 -11.50 8.02 -0.42
C TRP A 106 -11.44 9.11 0.63
N ILE A 107 -10.89 10.27 0.28
CA ILE A 107 -10.78 11.42 1.18
C ILE A 107 -12.11 12.14 1.32
N THR A 108 -12.85 12.33 0.24
CA THR A 108 -14.10 13.11 0.24
C THR A 108 -15.33 12.29 0.64
N GLN A 109 -15.28 10.97 0.48
CA GLN A 109 -16.37 10.04 0.79
C GLN A 109 -15.84 8.86 1.62
N PRO A 110 -15.38 9.09 2.86
CA PRO A 110 -14.75 8.07 3.68
C PRO A 110 -15.79 7.06 4.21
N ASP A 111 -15.94 5.95 3.51
CA ASP A 111 -16.65 4.76 3.97
C ASP A 111 -15.67 3.73 4.60
N PRO A 112 -16.14 2.67 5.27
CA PRO A 112 -15.24 1.69 5.90
C PRO A 112 -14.26 1.03 4.93
N ASN A 113 -14.64 0.81 3.66
CA ASN A 113 -13.76 0.25 2.65
C ASN A 113 -12.70 1.26 2.21
N ALA A 114 -13.10 2.52 1.98
CA ALA A 114 -12.17 3.61 1.70
C ALA A 114 -11.13 3.75 2.83
N LEU A 115 -11.56 3.74 4.09
CA LEU A 115 -10.65 3.83 5.24
C LEU A 115 -9.67 2.64 5.32
N MET A 116 -10.12 1.43 5.01
CA MET A 116 -9.22 0.27 4.92
C MET A 116 -8.18 0.46 3.81
N LEU A 117 -8.59 0.92 2.63
CA LEU A 117 -7.68 1.15 1.49
C LEU A 117 -6.67 2.27 1.80
N THR A 118 -7.11 3.34 2.45
CA THR A 118 -6.21 4.44 2.86
C THR A 118 -5.15 3.97 3.86
N CYS A 119 -5.45 3.01 4.73
CA CYS A 119 -4.44 2.41 5.62
C CYS A 119 -3.33 1.65 4.87
N VAL A 120 -3.55 1.27 3.62
CA VAL A 120 -2.55 0.62 2.77
C VAL A 120 -1.89 1.64 1.84
N PHE A 121 -2.69 2.46 1.15
CA PHE A 121 -2.25 3.30 0.04
C PHE A 121 -1.79 4.71 0.44
N PHE A 122 -1.87 5.13 1.68
CA PHE A 122 -1.11 6.29 2.17
C PHE A 122 0.34 5.94 2.54
N ASP A 123 0.65 4.67 2.73
CA ASP A 123 2.00 4.19 3.02
C ASP A 123 2.71 3.76 1.72
N LEU A 124 2.69 4.62 0.71
CA LEU A 124 3.31 4.37 -0.58
C LEU A 124 4.77 4.85 -0.63
N ARG A 125 5.60 4.09 -1.34
CA ARG A 125 6.99 4.47 -1.61
C ARG A 125 7.42 4.03 -3.00
N PHE A 126 8.05 4.95 -3.73
CA PHE A 126 8.60 4.68 -5.06
C PHE A 126 9.73 3.64 -5.00
N ILE A 127 9.71 2.68 -5.91
CA ILE A 127 10.73 1.63 -6.04
C ILE A 127 11.48 1.72 -7.36
N GLY A 128 10.78 1.91 -8.48
CA GLY A 128 11.43 1.92 -9.79
C GLY A 128 10.52 2.42 -10.90
N GLY A 129 11.08 2.71 -12.05
CA GLY A 129 10.39 3.32 -13.18
C GLY A 129 10.52 4.85 -13.21
N THR A 130 9.44 5.57 -13.50
CA THR A 130 9.40 7.03 -13.68
C THR A 130 8.95 7.72 -12.38
N ALA A 131 9.90 8.26 -11.62
CA ALA A 131 9.66 8.84 -10.29
C ALA A 131 8.67 10.02 -10.32
N SER A 132 8.64 10.83 -11.40
CA SER A 132 7.74 11.98 -11.49
C SER A 132 6.26 11.61 -11.41
N LEU A 133 5.84 10.42 -11.87
CA LEU A 133 4.46 9.97 -11.74
C LEU A 133 4.06 9.80 -10.27
N PHE A 134 4.94 9.24 -9.46
CA PHE A 134 4.70 9.09 -8.02
C PHE A 134 4.72 10.44 -7.30
N GLN A 135 5.66 11.32 -7.66
CA GLN A 135 5.75 12.67 -7.09
C GLN A 135 4.48 13.48 -7.38
N SER A 136 4.00 13.48 -8.63
CA SER A 136 2.75 14.17 -9.02
C SER A 136 1.54 13.66 -8.23
N LEU A 137 1.46 12.34 -7.97
CA LEU A 137 0.40 11.78 -7.11
C LEU A 137 0.49 12.34 -5.67
N GLN A 138 1.69 12.37 -5.10
CA GLN A 138 1.88 12.86 -3.72
C GLN A 138 1.58 14.35 -3.59
N GLU A 139 2.04 15.17 -4.53
CA GLU A 139 1.83 16.63 -4.54
C GLU A 139 0.34 17.01 -4.55
N GLU A 140 -0.51 16.17 -5.12
CA GLU A 140 -1.97 16.41 -5.14
C GLU A 140 -2.66 15.81 -3.93
N VAL A 141 -2.34 14.56 -3.58
CA VAL A 141 -3.08 13.78 -2.57
C VAL A 141 -2.81 14.26 -1.14
N PHE A 142 -1.55 14.58 -0.81
CA PHE A 142 -1.22 14.96 0.58
C PHE A 142 -1.87 16.27 1.02
N PRO A 143 -1.84 17.35 0.23
CA PRO A 143 -2.55 18.59 0.59
C PRO A 143 -4.07 18.40 0.69
N LEU A 144 -4.65 17.53 -0.13
CA LEU A 144 -6.08 17.22 -0.09
C LEU A 144 -6.46 16.53 1.22
N ALA A 145 -5.69 15.51 1.62
CA ALA A 145 -5.88 14.78 2.87
C ALA A 145 -5.68 15.70 4.10
N GLN A 146 -4.60 16.48 4.12
CA GLN A 146 -4.26 17.39 5.21
C GLN A 146 -5.36 18.43 5.48
N LYS A 147 -5.96 18.97 4.42
CA LYS A 147 -7.00 19.99 4.53
C LYS A 147 -8.38 19.43 4.90
N ASN A 148 -8.58 18.12 4.82
CA ASN A 148 -9.87 17.50 5.08
C ASN A 148 -9.97 16.98 6.53
N GLY A 149 -10.38 17.85 7.46
CA GLY A 149 -10.55 17.52 8.88
C GLY A 149 -11.58 16.42 9.14
N ILE A 150 -12.57 16.25 8.27
CA ILE A 150 -13.56 15.16 8.38
C ILE A 150 -12.89 13.84 8.08
N PHE A 151 -12.12 13.74 6.99
CA PHE A 151 -11.34 12.56 6.65
C PHE A 151 -10.36 12.19 7.76
N LEU A 152 -9.59 13.15 8.27
CA LEU A 152 -8.66 12.92 9.39
C LEU A 152 -9.38 12.41 10.64
N SER A 153 -10.57 12.94 10.96
CA SER A 153 -11.39 12.47 12.07
C SER A 153 -11.85 11.01 11.87
N HIS A 154 -12.21 10.62 10.65
CA HIS A 154 -12.53 9.23 10.33
C HIS A 154 -11.31 8.31 10.45
N MET A 155 -10.12 8.77 10.02
CA MET A 155 -8.86 8.02 10.19
C MET A 155 -8.53 7.81 11.67
N VAL A 156 -8.71 8.83 12.52
CA VAL A 156 -8.57 8.70 13.99
C VAL A 156 -9.57 7.68 14.54
N ALA A 157 -10.85 7.80 14.18
CA ALA A 157 -11.88 6.87 14.64
C ALA A 157 -11.56 5.43 14.24
N ASN A 158 -11.08 5.21 12.99
CA ASN A 158 -10.64 3.90 12.52
C ASN A 158 -9.45 3.37 13.35
N ALA A 159 -8.43 4.20 13.60
CA ALA A 159 -7.28 3.83 14.42
C ALA A 159 -7.68 3.38 15.84
N LEU A 160 -8.66 4.05 16.44
CA LEU A 160 -9.19 3.74 17.78
C LEU A 160 -10.00 2.43 17.83
N THR A 161 -10.37 1.84 16.71
CA THR A 161 -10.97 0.49 16.69
C THR A 161 -9.98 -0.60 17.08
N HIS A 162 -8.70 -0.38 16.82
CA HIS A 162 -7.61 -1.29 17.17
C HIS A 162 -7.14 -1.01 18.60
N ARG A 163 -7.73 -1.70 19.55
CA ARG A 163 -7.42 -1.50 20.98
C ARG A 163 -6.12 -2.20 21.36
N PRO A 164 -5.22 -1.52 22.13
CA PRO A 164 -4.09 -2.18 22.78
C PRO A 164 -4.55 -3.36 23.64
N ALA A 165 -3.71 -4.39 23.76
CA ALA A 165 -4.00 -5.55 24.62
C ALA A 165 -3.83 -5.21 26.11
N LEU A 166 -4.50 -4.15 26.57
CA LEU A 166 -4.48 -3.69 27.96
C LEU A 166 -5.87 -3.84 28.58
N ASN A 167 -5.92 -4.30 29.82
CA ASN A 167 -7.14 -4.27 30.62
C ASN A 167 -7.29 -2.93 31.34
N TRP A 168 -8.43 -2.70 31.97
CA TRP A 168 -8.75 -1.46 32.69
C TRP A 168 -7.75 -1.13 33.80
N TRP A 169 -7.06 -2.13 34.35
CA TRP A 169 -6.09 -2.00 35.43
C TRP A 169 -4.63 -1.86 34.94
N GLY A 170 -4.43 -1.65 33.65
CA GLY A 170 -3.10 -1.54 33.04
C GLY A 170 -2.35 -2.86 32.85
N GLY A 171 -2.97 -3.99 33.16
CA GLY A 171 -2.44 -5.32 32.89
C GLY A 171 -2.72 -5.79 31.46
N LEU A 172 -2.03 -6.87 31.05
CA LEU A 172 -2.22 -7.45 29.71
C LEU A 172 -3.59 -8.14 29.60
N SER A 173 -4.31 -7.86 28.51
CA SER A 173 -5.53 -8.57 28.12
C SER A 173 -5.17 -9.73 27.19
N TRP A 174 -5.37 -10.95 27.67
CA TRP A 174 -5.02 -12.15 26.92
C TRP A 174 -6.11 -12.54 25.92
N ASN A 175 -5.70 -13.00 24.73
CA ASN A 175 -6.63 -13.55 23.75
C ASN A 175 -7.27 -14.83 24.29
N GLN A 176 -8.62 -14.89 24.26
CA GLN A 176 -9.41 -16.08 24.64
C GLN A 176 -9.70 -17.00 23.47
N ALA A 177 -9.14 -16.73 22.28
CA ALA A 177 -9.38 -17.56 21.10
C ALA A 177 -8.89 -19.00 21.33
N LYS A 178 -9.74 -19.99 20.97
CA LYS A 178 -9.47 -21.42 21.16
C LYS A 178 -8.14 -21.90 20.57
N ARG A 179 -7.66 -21.25 19.51
CA ARG A 179 -6.47 -21.69 18.77
C ARG A 179 -5.16 -21.25 19.42
N HIS A 180 -5.14 -20.16 20.17
CA HIS A 180 -3.97 -19.63 20.87
C HIS A 180 -4.38 -19.00 22.21
N PRO A 181 -4.76 -19.81 23.21
CA PRO A 181 -5.19 -19.31 24.51
C PRO A 181 -3.99 -18.63 25.21
N LYS A 182 -4.26 -17.55 25.92
CA LYS A 182 -3.25 -16.76 26.66
C LYS A 182 -2.15 -16.16 25.77
N SER A 183 -2.47 -15.85 24.51
CA SER A 183 -1.58 -15.13 23.59
C SER A 183 -2.07 -13.70 23.37
N ILE A 184 -1.18 -12.84 22.87
CA ILE A 184 -1.51 -11.50 22.40
C ILE A 184 -1.22 -11.44 20.92
N ASN A 185 -2.15 -10.89 20.13
CA ASN A 185 -1.90 -10.60 18.73
C ASN A 185 -1.12 -9.29 18.62
N LEU A 186 0.21 -9.39 18.60
CA LEU A 186 1.08 -8.21 18.54
C LEU A 186 0.80 -7.35 17.29
N LYS A 187 0.47 -7.96 16.14
CA LYS A 187 0.15 -7.20 14.92
C LYS A 187 -1.07 -6.29 15.16
N HIS A 188 -2.20 -6.84 15.61
CA HIS A 188 -3.44 -6.08 15.76
C HIS A 188 -3.53 -5.24 17.03
N ASN A 189 -2.87 -5.69 18.11
CA ASN A 189 -3.00 -5.06 19.43
C ASN A 189 -1.81 -4.16 19.82
N ALA A 190 -0.76 -4.09 18.98
CA ALA A 190 0.39 -3.23 19.24
C ALA A 190 0.86 -2.50 17.99
N ILE A 191 1.23 -3.22 16.90
CA ILE A 191 1.85 -2.61 15.73
C ILE A 191 0.83 -1.73 14.98
N VAL A 192 -0.35 -2.25 14.65
CA VAL A 192 -1.38 -1.52 13.89
C VAL A 192 -1.77 -0.21 14.56
N PRO A 193 -2.10 -0.15 15.88
CA PRO A 193 -2.42 1.12 16.54
C PRO A 193 -1.30 2.16 16.46
N ILE A 194 -0.03 1.75 16.55
CA ILE A 194 1.12 2.67 16.47
C ILE A 194 1.27 3.20 15.04
N VAL A 195 1.17 2.32 14.05
CA VAL A 195 1.27 2.70 12.63
C VAL A 195 0.13 3.64 12.23
N ASP A 196 -1.11 3.34 12.64
CA ASP A 196 -2.26 4.18 12.35
C ASP A 196 -2.12 5.56 13.00
N LEU A 197 -1.64 5.62 14.24
CA LEU A 197 -1.37 6.87 14.93
C LEU A 197 -0.31 7.70 14.18
N ALA A 198 0.81 7.08 13.83
CA ALA A 198 1.88 7.75 13.07
C ALA A 198 1.37 8.29 11.73
N ARG A 199 0.58 7.50 10.99
CA ARG A 199 -0.03 7.90 9.72
C ARG A 199 -0.95 9.11 9.88
N VAL A 200 -1.82 9.10 10.89
CA VAL A 200 -2.73 10.22 11.17
C VAL A 200 -1.94 11.50 11.45
N TYR A 201 -0.91 11.43 12.28
CA TYR A 201 -0.05 12.60 12.56
C TYR A 201 0.70 13.08 11.31
N ALA A 202 1.29 12.17 10.54
CA ALA A 202 1.99 12.52 9.31
C ALA A 202 1.05 13.23 8.31
N LEU A 203 -0.16 12.70 8.11
CA LEU A 203 -1.16 13.32 7.23
C LEU A 203 -1.63 14.70 7.74
N ALA A 204 -1.82 14.85 9.05
CA ALA A 204 -2.23 16.12 9.65
C ALA A 204 -1.16 17.21 9.51
N GLU A 205 0.12 16.83 9.63
CA GLU A 205 1.26 17.74 9.53
C GLU A 205 1.75 17.91 8.07
N GLY A 206 1.27 17.08 7.13
CA GLY A 206 1.67 17.13 5.72
C GLY A 206 3.08 16.63 5.45
N ILE A 207 3.52 15.62 6.20
CA ILE A 207 4.85 14.98 6.10
C ILE A 207 4.74 13.50 5.75
#